data_0cac5989adf35ec7c500495d85128059
#
_entry.id   0cac5989adf35ec7c500495d85128059
#
_cell.length_a   1.000
_cell.length_b   1.000
_cell.length_c   1.000
_cell.angle_alpha   90.00
_cell.angle_beta   90.00
_cell.angle_gamma   90.00
#
_symmetry.space_group_name_H-M   'P 1'
#
loop_
_entity.id
_entity.type
_entity.pdbx_description
1 polymer ?
#
loop_
_entity_poly.entity_id
_entity_poly.type
_entity_poly.pdbx_seq_one_letter_code
_entity_poly.pdbx_strand_id
1 'polypeptide(L)'
;SSPDQRLVDESIYFVSRVNASTIKLANTKNDALTKSNLLNITGFADGSQRFQSLNKKLVLGDVIVENPGEGFENKRRLIPAAGINTYSDFIEYTNHGFEDGEIIRYSNNEVKIGGLDTDQDYYVLKINDSQFRLASAGIGTTLSNANYLSKQFVGLTSVGSGEHIFNYPPIQVSVAVSYTHLRAHETNSN
;
A
#
# COMPACT_ATOMS: atom_id res chain seq x y z
N SER A 1 4.57 -44.81 31.58
CA SER A 1 3.60 -44.84 30.47
C SER A 1 2.93 -43.47 30.44
N SER A 2 3.15 -42.72 29.37
CA SER A 2 2.46 -41.47 29.18
C SER A 2 0.97 -41.75 28.97
N PRO A 3 0.07 -40.99 29.58
CA PRO A 3 -1.37 -41.19 29.38
C PRO A 3 -1.73 -41.00 27.90
N ASP A 4 -2.67 -41.84 27.43
CA ASP A 4 -3.25 -41.72 26.10
C ASP A 4 -3.81 -40.32 25.92
N GLN A 5 -3.19 -39.56 25.04
CA GLN A 5 -3.66 -38.20 24.72
C GLN A 5 -4.57 -38.28 23.50
N ARG A 6 -5.86 -38.17 23.76
CA ARG A 6 -6.87 -38.04 22.67
C ARG A 6 -6.91 -36.61 22.18
N LEU A 7 -7.09 -36.46 20.90
CA LEU A 7 -7.40 -35.12 20.34
C LEU A 7 -8.79 -34.70 20.81
N VAL A 8 -8.89 -33.45 21.25
CA VAL A 8 -10.14 -32.85 21.68
C VAL A 8 -10.70 -32.04 20.49
N ASP A 9 -11.98 -32.20 20.23
CA ASP A 9 -12.65 -31.49 19.15
C ASP A 9 -12.57 -29.97 19.37
N GLU A 10 -12.48 -29.21 18.29
CA GLU A 10 -12.32 -27.75 18.29
C GLU A 10 -11.10 -27.19 19.03
N SER A 11 -10.19 -28.04 19.47
CA SER A 11 -8.96 -27.59 20.12
C SER A 11 -7.87 -27.21 19.14
N ILE A 12 -7.02 -26.27 19.56
CA ILE A 12 -5.90 -25.76 18.77
C ILE A 12 -4.65 -26.58 19.06
N TYR A 13 -4.03 -27.09 18.02
CA TYR A 13 -2.78 -27.83 18.11
C TYR A 13 -1.71 -27.19 17.22
N PHE A 14 -0.47 -27.29 17.64
CA PHE A 14 0.69 -26.83 16.88
C PHE A 14 1.32 -28.01 16.13
N VAL A 15 1.63 -27.80 14.87
CA VAL A 15 2.17 -28.83 13.99
C VAL A 15 3.70 -28.84 14.07
N SER A 16 4.27 -30.01 14.40
CA SER A 16 5.70 -30.30 14.26
C SER A 16 5.92 -31.20 13.05
N ARG A 17 6.59 -30.68 12.03
CA ARG A 17 6.90 -31.45 10.81
C ARG A 17 8.02 -32.44 11.09
N VAL A 18 7.77 -33.70 10.82
CA VAL A 18 8.78 -34.78 10.90
C VAL A 18 9.47 -34.95 9.54
N ASN A 19 8.69 -35.08 8.47
CA ASN A 19 9.18 -35.18 7.09
C ASN A 19 8.11 -34.65 6.10
N ALA A 20 8.26 -34.95 4.81
CA ALA A 20 7.33 -34.44 3.78
C ALA A 20 5.89 -34.98 3.94
N SER A 21 5.74 -36.19 4.52
CA SER A 21 4.45 -36.91 4.61
C SER A 21 3.97 -37.10 6.04
N THR A 22 4.76 -36.73 7.04
CA THR A 22 4.49 -37.02 8.46
C THR A 22 4.56 -35.76 9.31
N ILE A 23 3.53 -35.58 10.10
CA ILE A 23 3.47 -34.53 11.12
C ILE A 23 3.21 -35.14 12.49
N LYS A 24 3.60 -34.40 13.54
CA LYS A 24 3.18 -34.63 14.93
C LYS A 24 2.52 -33.37 15.45
N LEU A 25 1.71 -33.51 16.48
CA LEU A 25 1.02 -32.39 17.12
C LEU A 25 1.58 -32.12 18.50
N ALA A 26 1.48 -30.87 18.93
CA ALA A 26 1.84 -30.41 20.27
C ALA A 26 0.79 -29.44 20.80
N ASN A 27 0.65 -29.36 22.12
CA ASN A 27 -0.26 -28.40 22.74
C ASN A 27 0.26 -26.96 22.76
N THR A 28 1.58 -26.78 22.63
CA THR A 28 2.17 -25.43 22.59
C THR A 28 3.07 -25.26 21.38
N LYS A 29 3.22 -23.99 20.96
CA LYS A 29 4.12 -23.63 19.88
C LYS A 29 5.57 -23.99 20.18
N ASN A 30 6.00 -23.81 21.45
CA ASN A 30 7.35 -24.11 21.85
C ASN A 30 7.65 -25.62 21.74
N ASP A 31 6.73 -26.47 22.21
CA ASP A 31 6.88 -27.92 22.09
C ASP A 31 6.95 -28.39 20.63
N ALA A 32 6.15 -27.80 19.76
CA ALA A 32 6.22 -28.10 18.33
C ALA A 32 7.55 -27.72 17.70
N LEU A 33 8.13 -26.57 18.09
CA LEU A 33 9.42 -26.08 17.57
C LEU A 33 10.60 -26.88 18.12
N THR A 34 10.59 -27.16 19.42
CA THR A 34 11.68 -27.91 20.10
C THR A 34 11.52 -29.41 19.92
N LYS A 35 10.44 -29.89 19.34
CA LYS A 35 10.06 -31.29 19.17
C LYS A 35 10.00 -32.06 20.52
N SER A 36 9.65 -31.34 21.59
CA SER A 36 9.44 -31.87 22.93
C SER A 36 7.93 -31.99 23.19
N ASN A 37 7.57 -32.83 24.17
CA ASN A 37 6.17 -33.01 24.60
C ASN A 37 5.15 -33.18 23.45
N LEU A 38 5.55 -33.86 22.38
CA LEU A 38 4.68 -34.14 21.27
C LEU A 38 3.59 -35.13 21.67
N LEU A 39 2.35 -34.88 21.18
CA LEU A 39 1.22 -35.73 21.50
C LEU A 39 1.44 -37.16 20.96
N ASN A 40 1.20 -38.14 21.80
CA ASN A 40 1.18 -39.54 21.41
C ASN A 40 -0.27 -39.97 21.11
N ILE A 41 -0.61 -40.00 19.85
CA ILE A 41 -1.97 -40.35 19.39
C ILE A 41 -1.98 -41.88 19.20
N THR A 42 -2.60 -42.63 20.13
CA THR A 42 -2.59 -44.08 20.17
C THR A 42 -3.93 -44.71 19.76
N GLY A 43 -4.96 -43.91 19.50
CA GLY A 43 -6.29 -44.41 19.12
C GLY A 43 -6.70 -44.00 17.74
N PHE A 44 -7.44 -44.88 17.07
CA PHE A 44 -8.20 -44.52 15.86
C PHE A 44 -9.57 -44.02 16.28
N ALA A 45 -9.97 -42.86 15.75
CA ALA A 45 -11.34 -42.39 15.89
C ALA A 45 -12.20 -42.94 14.73
N ASP A 46 -13.44 -43.22 15.00
CA ASP A 46 -14.39 -43.53 13.96
C ASP A 46 -14.71 -42.26 13.15
N GLY A 47 -14.66 -42.36 11.84
CA GLY A 47 -14.99 -41.26 10.93
C GLY A 47 -13.79 -40.47 10.40
N SER A 48 -14.06 -39.41 9.64
CA SER A 48 -13.04 -38.56 9.03
C SER A 48 -12.58 -37.48 9.99
N GLN A 49 -11.28 -37.44 10.26
CA GLN A 49 -10.66 -36.36 11.03
C GLN A 49 -10.29 -35.21 10.09
N ARG A 50 -10.68 -33.98 10.42
CA ARG A 50 -10.37 -32.79 9.65
C ARG A 50 -9.50 -31.84 10.46
N PHE A 51 -8.41 -31.39 9.86
CA PHE A 51 -7.56 -30.35 10.40
C PHE A 51 -7.67 -29.10 9.54
N GLN A 52 -8.00 -27.99 10.16
CA GLN A 52 -8.03 -26.70 9.48
C GLN A 52 -6.87 -25.85 9.94
N SER A 53 -6.10 -25.31 9.01
CA SER A 53 -5.05 -24.35 9.36
C SER A 53 -5.66 -23.04 9.85
N LEU A 54 -5.32 -22.62 11.05
CA LEU A 54 -5.70 -21.30 11.59
C LEU A 54 -4.82 -20.18 11.01
N ASN A 55 -3.63 -20.53 10.51
CA ASN A 55 -2.81 -19.60 9.76
C ASN A 55 -3.32 -19.52 8.31
N LYS A 56 -4.50 -18.96 8.11
CA LYS A 56 -4.85 -18.47 6.79
C LYS A 56 -3.82 -17.38 6.46
N LYS A 57 -2.97 -17.63 5.47
CA LYS A 57 -2.31 -16.55 4.75
C LYS A 57 -3.47 -15.68 4.25
N LEU A 58 -3.69 -14.55 4.91
CA LEU A 58 -4.63 -13.55 4.43
C LEU A 58 -4.10 -13.10 3.08
N VAL A 59 -4.59 -13.74 2.03
CA VAL A 59 -4.48 -13.17 0.69
C VAL A 59 -5.51 -12.04 0.70
N LEU A 60 -5.06 -10.81 0.59
CA LEU A 60 -5.96 -9.71 0.31
C LEU A 60 -6.71 -10.11 -0.97
N GLY A 61 -8.00 -10.36 -0.85
CA GLY A 61 -8.90 -10.44 -1.99
C GLY A 61 -9.05 -9.06 -2.62
N ASP A 62 -10.03 -8.89 -3.46
CA ASP A 62 -10.32 -7.60 -4.07
C ASP A 62 -10.57 -6.55 -3.00
N VAL A 63 -9.84 -5.44 -3.09
CA VAL A 63 -10.11 -4.26 -2.25
C VAL A 63 -11.28 -3.53 -2.87
N ILE A 64 -12.45 -3.67 -2.26
CA ILE A 64 -13.63 -2.92 -2.67
C ILE A 64 -13.60 -1.58 -1.93
N VAL A 65 -13.50 -0.49 -2.66
CA VAL A 65 -13.64 0.85 -2.11
C VAL A 65 -15.13 1.17 -2.10
N GLU A 66 -15.80 1.00 -0.98
CA GLU A 66 -17.26 1.22 -0.85
C GLU A 66 -17.66 2.69 -1.00
N ASN A 67 -16.76 3.61 -0.63
CA ASN A 67 -16.94 5.04 -0.85
C ASN A 67 -15.61 5.63 -1.32
N PRO A 68 -15.40 5.79 -2.64
CA PRO A 68 -14.16 6.34 -3.17
C PRO A 68 -13.96 7.84 -2.85
N GLY A 69 -14.91 8.50 -2.20
CA GLY A 69 -14.93 9.95 -2.04
C GLY A 69 -15.27 10.65 -3.36
N GLU A 70 -15.59 11.93 -3.25
CA GLU A 70 -15.76 12.80 -4.43
C GLU A 70 -14.42 13.48 -4.76
N GLY A 71 -14.15 13.68 -6.04
CA GLY A 71 -12.97 14.43 -6.50
C GLY A 71 -11.75 13.61 -6.89
N PHE A 72 -11.81 12.28 -6.89
CA PHE A 72 -10.76 11.43 -7.49
C PHE A 72 -10.89 11.40 -9.03
N GLU A 73 -10.87 12.55 -9.62
CA GLU A 73 -10.73 12.63 -11.08
C GLU A 73 -9.29 12.28 -11.44
N ASN A 74 -9.11 11.37 -12.39
CA ASN A 74 -7.80 11.11 -12.97
C ASN A 74 -7.43 12.28 -13.90
N LYS A 75 -6.99 13.39 -13.31
CA LYS A 75 -6.57 14.59 -14.05
C LYS A 75 -5.21 14.35 -14.70
N ARG A 76 -5.17 13.46 -15.68
CA ARG A 76 -3.98 13.28 -16.50
C ARG A 76 -4.00 14.32 -17.62
N ARG A 77 -2.95 15.11 -17.72
CA ARG A 77 -2.76 16.09 -18.79
C ARG A 77 -1.54 15.72 -19.61
N LEU A 78 -1.71 15.67 -20.91
CA LEU A 78 -0.64 15.46 -21.90
C LEU A 78 -0.34 16.82 -22.51
N ILE A 79 0.81 17.36 -22.19
CA ILE A 79 1.21 18.71 -22.56
C ILE A 79 2.31 18.61 -23.60
N PRO A 80 2.11 19.13 -24.82
CA PRO A 80 3.17 19.17 -25.83
C PRO A 80 4.27 20.17 -25.44
N ALA A 81 5.46 19.99 -25.99
CA ALA A 81 6.60 20.89 -25.73
C ALA A 81 6.28 22.37 -26.02
N ALA A 82 5.38 22.64 -26.97
CA ALA A 82 4.90 24.01 -27.27
C ALA A 82 4.16 24.69 -26.12
N GLY A 83 3.63 23.92 -25.16
CA GLY A 83 2.98 24.44 -23.96
C GLY A 83 3.95 24.81 -22.83
N ILE A 84 5.26 24.65 -23.03
CA ILE A 84 6.27 24.94 -22.02
C ILE A 84 6.93 26.29 -22.28
N ASN A 85 6.77 27.22 -21.36
CA ASN A 85 7.37 28.55 -21.45
C ASN A 85 8.58 28.66 -20.51
N THR A 86 9.77 28.56 -21.07
CA THR A 86 11.05 28.66 -20.33
C THR A 86 11.49 30.06 -20.00
N TYR A 87 10.87 31.08 -20.60
CA TYR A 87 11.19 32.47 -20.31
C TYR A 87 10.49 32.97 -19.02
N SER A 88 9.27 32.52 -18.83
CA SER A 88 8.45 32.91 -17.67
C SER A 88 8.13 31.77 -16.72
N ASP A 89 8.75 30.59 -16.94
CA ASP A 89 8.66 29.41 -16.09
C ASP A 89 7.24 28.95 -15.79
N PHE A 90 6.39 28.93 -16.82
CA PHE A 90 5.04 28.39 -16.68
C PHE A 90 4.73 27.32 -17.74
N ILE A 91 3.72 26.55 -17.45
CA ILE A 91 3.17 25.51 -18.33
C ILE A 91 1.79 25.96 -18.75
N GLU A 92 1.52 25.90 -20.07
CA GLU A 92 0.25 26.30 -20.66
C GLU A 92 -0.52 25.08 -21.15
N TYR A 93 -1.76 24.97 -20.70
CA TYR A 93 -2.70 23.94 -21.11
C TYR A 93 -4.12 24.43 -20.87
N THR A 94 -4.91 24.60 -21.95
CA THR A 94 -6.29 25.13 -21.86
C THR A 94 -7.14 24.28 -20.92
N ASN A 95 -7.71 24.91 -19.91
CA ASN A 95 -8.52 24.27 -18.87
C ASN A 95 -7.81 23.06 -18.21
N HIS A 96 -6.61 23.30 -17.68
CA HIS A 96 -5.83 22.23 -17.06
C HIS A 96 -6.54 21.58 -15.85
N GLY A 97 -7.44 22.29 -15.18
CA GLY A 97 -8.27 21.78 -14.08
C GLY A 97 -7.51 21.52 -12.78
N PHE A 98 -6.23 21.86 -12.69
CA PHE A 98 -5.49 21.80 -11.43
C PHE A 98 -5.82 23.02 -10.57
N GLU A 99 -5.84 22.82 -9.23
CA GLU A 99 -6.03 23.88 -8.26
C GLU A 99 -4.71 24.31 -7.61
N ASP A 100 -4.67 25.51 -7.04
CA ASP A 100 -3.48 26.02 -6.36
C ASP A 100 -3.15 25.16 -5.15
N GLY A 101 -1.91 24.66 -5.06
CA GLY A 101 -1.45 23.78 -3.98
C GLY A 101 -1.70 22.28 -4.20
N GLU A 102 -2.36 21.88 -5.27
CA GLU A 102 -2.46 20.44 -5.59
C GLU A 102 -1.08 19.84 -5.85
N ILE A 103 -0.94 18.56 -5.52
CA ILE A 103 0.27 17.80 -5.83
C ILE A 103 0.04 17.00 -7.10
N ILE A 104 0.92 17.19 -8.06
CA ILE A 104 0.91 16.46 -9.34
C ILE A 104 2.28 15.83 -9.56
N ARG A 105 2.29 14.68 -10.24
CA ARG A 105 3.50 13.98 -10.65
C ARG A 105 3.81 14.26 -12.11
N TYR A 106 5.07 14.58 -12.37
CA TYR A 106 5.58 14.75 -13.72
C TYR A 106 6.21 13.46 -14.22
N SER A 107 5.88 13.06 -15.44
CA SER A 107 6.58 12.00 -16.18
C SER A 107 6.71 12.38 -17.66
N ASN A 108 7.60 11.69 -18.35
CA ASN A 108 7.88 11.94 -19.77
C ASN A 108 8.43 10.65 -20.40
N ASN A 109 8.16 10.45 -21.68
CA ASN A 109 8.58 9.28 -22.44
C ASN A 109 9.79 9.52 -23.38
N GLU A 110 10.26 10.76 -23.48
CA GLU A 110 11.41 11.13 -24.31
C GLU A 110 12.40 12.01 -23.53
N VAL A 111 12.51 13.29 -23.89
CA VAL A 111 13.40 14.23 -23.21
C VAL A 111 12.60 15.08 -22.23
N LYS A 112 12.96 15.00 -20.98
CA LYS A 112 12.29 15.75 -19.90
C LYS A 112 12.38 17.27 -20.07
N ILE A 113 11.45 18.00 -19.50
CA ILE A 113 11.55 19.48 -19.34
C ILE A 113 12.77 19.76 -18.46
N GLY A 114 13.64 20.64 -18.90
CA GLY A 114 14.79 21.07 -18.09
C GLY A 114 14.32 21.78 -16.82
N GLY A 115 14.92 21.41 -15.71
CA GLY A 115 14.51 21.87 -14.38
C GLY A 115 13.55 20.93 -13.65
N LEU A 116 12.89 20.01 -14.37
CA LEU A 116 12.05 18.98 -13.75
C LEU A 116 12.72 17.61 -13.76
N ASP A 117 12.39 16.79 -12.77
CA ASP A 117 12.77 15.39 -12.70
C ASP A 117 11.54 14.49 -12.92
N THR A 118 11.72 13.42 -13.70
CA THR A 118 10.66 12.44 -13.97
C THR A 118 10.32 11.67 -12.70
N ASP A 119 9.05 11.29 -12.57
CA ASP A 119 8.49 10.55 -11.42
C ASP A 119 8.60 11.31 -10.09
N GLN A 120 8.80 12.63 -10.15
CA GLN A 120 8.79 13.52 -9.00
C GLN A 120 7.45 14.23 -8.86
N ASP A 121 7.12 14.54 -7.61
CA ASP A 121 5.91 15.26 -7.23
C ASP A 121 6.21 16.76 -7.11
N TYR A 122 5.26 17.56 -7.59
CA TYR A 122 5.35 19.02 -7.59
C TYR A 122 4.04 19.62 -7.08
N TYR A 123 4.12 20.73 -6.37
CA TYR A 123 2.96 21.56 -6.07
C TYR A 123 2.62 22.43 -7.27
N VAL A 124 1.32 22.51 -7.57
CA VAL A 124 0.80 23.46 -8.54
C VAL A 124 0.73 24.86 -7.94
N LEU A 125 1.30 25.83 -8.64
CA LEU A 125 1.12 27.25 -8.39
C LEU A 125 0.25 27.79 -9.53
N LYS A 126 -1.05 27.79 -9.32
CA LYS A 126 -2.03 28.19 -10.34
C LYS A 126 -1.92 29.68 -10.66
N ILE A 127 -1.76 30.01 -11.93
CA ILE A 127 -1.78 31.40 -12.43
C ILE A 127 -3.20 31.74 -12.88
N ASN A 128 -3.79 30.87 -13.71
CA ASN A 128 -5.17 30.94 -14.19
C ASN A 128 -5.60 29.54 -14.66
N ASP A 129 -6.77 29.40 -15.27
CA ASP A 129 -7.29 28.11 -15.73
C ASP A 129 -6.50 27.46 -16.88
N SER A 130 -5.61 28.20 -17.51
CA SER A 130 -4.79 27.71 -18.64
C SER A 130 -3.30 27.74 -18.36
N GLN A 131 -2.85 28.28 -17.22
CA GLN A 131 -1.44 28.44 -16.91
C GLN A 131 -1.13 28.15 -15.46
N PHE A 132 -0.05 27.42 -15.23
CA PHE A 132 0.45 27.11 -13.89
C PHE A 132 1.97 27.03 -13.86
N ARG A 133 2.54 27.22 -12.68
CA ARG A 133 3.94 26.94 -12.35
C ARG A 133 4.04 25.73 -11.41
N LEU A 134 5.23 25.27 -11.22
CA LEU A 134 5.52 24.14 -10.34
C LEU A 134 6.47 24.55 -9.23
N ALA A 135 6.19 24.13 -8.01
CA ALA A 135 7.13 24.18 -6.90
C ALA A 135 7.54 22.76 -6.52
N SER A 136 8.80 22.56 -6.16
CA SER A 136 9.27 21.22 -5.75
C SER A 136 8.54 20.73 -4.51
N ALA A 137 7.91 19.58 -4.59
CA ALA A 137 7.25 18.94 -3.45
C ALA A 137 8.21 18.10 -2.60
N GLY A 138 9.28 17.57 -3.19
CA GLY A 138 10.15 16.60 -2.55
C GLY A 138 9.44 15.27 -2.25
N ILE A 139 10.19 14.24 -1.90
CA ILE A 139 9.61 12.93 -1.57
C ILE A 139 9.03 13.00 -0.15
N GLY A 140 7.72 12.69 -0.01
CA GLY A 140 7.06 12.59 1.30
C GLY A 140 6.67 13.90 1.96
N THR A 141 6.55 14.99 1.21
CA THR A 141 6.20 16.31 1.77
C THR A 141 4.71 16.45 2.03
N THR A 142 4.40 17.06 3.18
CA THR A 142 3.07 17.53 3.52
C THR A 142 2.82 18.93 2.93
N LEU A 143 1.59 19.45 3.01
CA LEU A 143 1.21 20.81 2.57
C LEU A 143 1.99 21.94 3.25
N SER A 144 2.90 21.63 4.15
CA SER A 144 3.81 22.56 4.80
C SER A 144 5.13 22.79 4.07
N ASN A 145 5.23 22.40 2.79
CA ASN A 145 6.45 22.59 2.01
C ASN A 145 6.81 24.08 1.90
N ALA A 146 8.05 24.42 2.33
CA ALA A 146 8.52 25.80 2.36
C ALA A 146 8.52 26.46 0.96
N ASN A 147 8.79 25.68 -0.10
CA ASN A 147 8.83 26.19 -1.47
C ASN A 147 7.43 26.61 -1.96
N TYR A 148 6.40 25.81 -1.65
CA TYR A 148 5.02 26.17 -1.96
C TYR A 148 4.59 27.42 -1.17
N LEU A 149 4.83 27.45 0.14
CA LEU A 149 4.44 28.56 1.01
C LEU A 149 5.15 29.87 0.63
N SER A 150 6.42 29.80 0.20
CA SER A 150 7.18 30.95 -0.28
C SER A 150 6.90 31.29 -1.74
N LYS A 151 6.05 30.51 -2.42
CA LYS A 151 5.77 30.64 -3.86
C LYS A 151 7.03 30.57 -4.74
N GLN A 152 8.03 29.81 -4.29
CA GLN A 152 9.22 29.52 -5.09
C GLN A 152 8.88 28.46 -6.13
N PHE A 153 8.98 28.83 -7.37
CA PHE A 153 8.74 27.92 -8.50
C PHE A 153 10.06 27.37 -9.07
N VAL A 154 9.94 26.24 -9.76
CA VAL A 154 11.05 25.60 -10.47
C VAL A 154 11.32 26.39 -11.75
N GLY A 155 12.57 26.78 -11.97
CA GLY A 155 13.00 27.37 -13.24
C GLY A 155 13.04 26.32 -14.36
N LEU A 156 12.38 26.60 -15.46
CA LEU A 156 12.34 25.71 -16.61
C LEU A 156 13.45 26.09 -17.59
N THR A 157 14.41 25.19 -17.82
CA THR A 157 15.62 25.51 -18.62
C THR A 157 15.55 24.99 -20.05
N SER A 158 14.66 24.07 -20.36
CA SER A 158 14.39 23.58 -21.72
C SER A 158 12.96 23.04 -21.82
N VAL A 159 12.41 23.05 -23.02
CA VAL A 159 11.05 22.54 -23.28
C VAL A 159 10.97 21.01 -23.33
N GLY A 160 12.09 20.30 -23.45
CA GLY A 160 12.10 18.86 -23.65
C GLY A 160 11.60 18.44 -25.04
N SER A 161 11.21 17.17 -25.15
CA SER A 161 10.54 16.62 -26.33
C SER A 161 9.55 15.53 -25.96
N GLY A 162 8.67 15.19 -26.90
CA GLY A 162 7.59 14.23 -26.69
C GLY A 162 6.40 14.82 -25.91
N GLU A 163 5.64 13.94 -25.29
CA GLU A 163 4.52 14.33 -24.44
C GLU A 163 4.95 14.43 -22.98
N HIS A 164 4.68 15.55 -22.37
CA HIS A 164 4.87 15.77 -20.95
C HIS A 164 3.59 15.42 -20.21
N ILE A 165 3.67 14.48 -19.28
CA ILE A 165 2.54 13.93 -18.59
C ILE A 165 2.49 14.51 -17.17
N PHE A 166 1.38 15.13 -16.83
CA PHE A 166 1.08 15.60 -15.49
C PHE A 166 -0.18 14.91 -15.00
N ASN A 167 -0.07 14.21 -13.89
CA ASN A 167 -1.18 13.46 -13.28
C ASN A 167 -1.08 13.50 -11.76
N TYR A 168 -2.15 13.11 -11.08
CA TYR A 168 -2.04 12.92 -9.64
C TYR A 168 -1.06 11.78 -9.30
N PRO A 169 -0.26 11.93 -8.22
CA PRO A 169 0.58 10.84 -7.76
C PRO A 169 -0.29 9.62 -7.37
N PRO A 170 0.23 8.40 -7.50
CA PRO A 170 -0.51 7.21 -7.11
C PRO A 170 -0.86 7.26 -5.62
N ILE A 171 -2.10 6.90 -5.30
CA ILE A 171 -2.56 6.83 -3.90
C ILE A 171 -1.81 5.70 -3.20
N GLN A 172 -1.11 6.04 -2.13
CA GLN A 172 -0.50 5.05 -1.24
C GLN A 172 -1.57 4.56 -0.25
N VAL A 173 -2.09 3.35 -0.48
CA VAL A 173 -3.01 2.71 0.47
C VAL A 173 -2.20 1.89 1.45
N SER A 174 -2.11 2.33 2.70
CA SER A 174 -1.57 1.52 3.79
C SER A 174 -2.71 0.79 4.48
N VAL A 175 -2.69 -0.55 4.44
CA VAL A 175 -3.63 -1.38 5.20
C VAL A 175 -3.02 -1.66 6.56
N ALA A 176 -3.53 -1.00 7.60
CA ALA A 176 -3.21 -1.36 8.97
C ALA A 176 -3.99 -2.61 9.35
N VAL A 177 -3.30 -3.75 9.46
CA VAL A 177 -3.91 -4.98 9.97
C VAL A 177 -3.88 -4.91 11.49
N SER A 178 -5.01 -4.60 12.11
CA SER A 178 -5.18 -4.69 13.56
C SER A 178 -5.50 -6.15 13.92
N TYR A 179 -4.58 -6.81 14.61
CA TYR A 179 -4.86 -8.10 15.23
C TYR A 179 -5.61 -7.87 16.54
N THR A 180 -6.91 -8.02 16.55
CA THR A 180 -7.65 -8.17 17.78
C THR A 180 -7.44 -9.60 18.27
N HIS A 181 -6.69 -9.77 19.35
CA HIS A 181 -6.70 -11.02 20.10
C HIS A 181 -8.09 -11.18 20.71
N LEU A 182 -8.89 -12.06 20.14
CA LEU A 182 -10.07 -12.56 20.80
C LEU A 182 -9.57 -13.41 22.00
N ARG A 183 -9.61 -12.85 23.21
CA ARG A 183 -9.55 -13.63 24.43
C ARG A 183 -10.82 -14.46 24.50
N ALA A 184 -10.67 -15.77 24.52
CA ALA A 184 -11.75 -16.64 24.92
C ALA A 184 -12.16 -16.24 26.35
N HIS A 185 -13.39 -15.77 26.54
CA HIS A 185 -13.97 -15.57 27.86
C HIS A 185 -14.26 -16.97 28.40
N GLU A 186 -13.50 -17.40 29.37
CA GLU A 186 -13.90 -18.54 30.19
C GLU A 186 -15.08 -18.09 31.04
N THR A 187 -16.27 -18.57 30.71
CA THR A 187 -17.42 -18.49 31.60
C THR A 187 -17.26 -19.55 32.66
N ASN A 188 -16.77 -19.16 33.83
CA ASN A 188 -16.85 -19.98 35.03
C ASN A 188 -18.32 -20.14 35.40
N SER A 189 -18.90 -21.30 35.16
CA SER A 189 -20.20 -21.70 35.74
C SER A 189 -19.92 -22.41 37.05
N ASN A 190 -20.33 -21.80 38.16
CA ASN A 190 -20.50 -22.48 39.43
C ASN A 190 -21.62 -23.49 39.34
#